data_cc2885b6b9ac9f2f98ca329e0e712848
#
_entry.id   cc2885b6b9ac9f2f98ca329e0e712848
#
_cell.length_a   1.000
_cell.length_b   1.000
_cell.length_c   1.000
_cell.angle_alpha   90.00
_cell.angle_beta   90.00
_cell.angle_gamma   90.00
#
_symmetry.space_group_name_H-M   'P 1'
#
loop_
_entity.id
_entity.type
_entity.pdbx_description
1 polymer ?
#
loop_
_entity_poly.entity_id
_entity_poly.type
_entity_poly.pdbx_seq_one_letter_code
_entity_poly.pdbx_strand_id
1 'polypeptide(L)'
;RSAIHQFNRIYANLMALHLLNKFPMIAKVLAEWKKDSTAINHPLENNAELKQILLQETPWVIDAKTGTVLLKELANQMDIQSITKENESWLLQLEKLQLPDGSFSWFEGGRSDEYITRYILTGIGKLKRIGAINPAVSARLRPLLIKALAFTDDAIQYEYKKSKTIQI
;
A
#
# COMPACT_ATOMS: atom_id res chain seq x y z
N ARG A 1 -7.75 -4.21 -13.04
CA ARG A 1 -6.99 -3.13 -12.36
C ARG A 1 -5.56 -3.16 -12.85
N SER A 2 -4.88 -1.99 -12.95
CA SER A 2 -3.51 -1.91 -13.44
C SER A 2 -2.49 -2.45 -12.43
N ALA A 3 -1.32 -2.87 -12.92
CA ALA A 3 -0.20 -3.33 -12.09
C ALA A 3 0.25 -2.28 -11.07
N ILE A 4 0.31 -1.00 -11.47
CA ILE A 4 0.63 0.11 -10.55
C ILE A 4 -0.39 0.19 -9.41
N HIS A 5 -1.69 0.09 -9.72
CA HIS A 5 -2.71 0.13 -8.68
C HIS A 5 -2.56 -1.04 -7.70
N GLN A 6 -2.34 -2.25 -8.21
CA GLN A 6 -2.15 -3.44 -7.37
C GLN A 6 -0.89 -3.32 -6.52
N PHE A 7 0.22 -2.90 -7.12
CA PHE A 7 1.47 -2.72 -6.39
C PHE A 7 1.38 -1.61 -5.34
N ASN A 8 0.72 -0.50 -5.63
CA ASN A 8 0.54 0.58 -4.65
C ASN A 8 -0.29 0.14 -3.44
N ARG A 9 -1.26 -0.76 -3.63
CA ARG A 9 -2.00 -1.38 -2.51
C ARG A 9 -1.08 -2.25 -1.65
N ILE A 10 -0.26 -3.08 -2.27
CA ILE A 10 0.75 -3.89 -1.56
C ILE A 10 1.71 -2.97 -0.78
N TYR A 11 2.20 -1.93 -1.44
CA TYR A 11 3.13 -0.97 -0.84
C TYR A 11 2.52 -0.29 0.39
N ALA A 12 1.31 0.23 0.27
CA ALA A 12 0.58 0.87 1.37
C ALA A 12 0.31 -0.10 2.53
N ASN A 13 -0.12 -1.32 2.24
CA ASN A 13 -0.39 -2.35 3.25
C ASN A 13 0.89 -2.75 4.01
N LEU A 14 2.00 -2.95 3.31
CA LEU A 14 3.28 -3.29 3.95
C LEU A 14 3.81 -2.12 4.79
N MET A 15 3.64 -0.88 4.34
CA MET A 15 3.98 0.31 5.13
C MET A 15 3.11 0.42 6.39
N ALA A 16 1.81 0.20 6.27
CA ALA A 16 0.88 0.21 7.41
C ALA A 16 1.27 -0.86 8.44
N LEU A 17 1.51 -2.10 8.01
CA LEU A 17 1.96 -3.19 8.88
C LEU A 17 3.29 -2.87 9.57
N HIS A 18 4.24 -2.29 8.83
CA HIS A 18 5.53 -1.88 9.38
C HIS A 18 5.36 -0.83 10.48
N LEU A 19 4.53 0.18 10.26
CA LEU A 19 4.26 1.23 11.24
C LEU A 19 3.56 0.68 12.49
N LEU A 20 2.55 -0.17 12.32
CA LEU A 20 1.82 -0.79 13.43
C LEU A 20 2.72 -1.68 14.27
N ASN A 21 3.63 -2.43 13.64
CA ASN A 21 4.61 -3.26 14.34
C ASN A 21 5.70 -2.44 15.04
N LYS A 22 6.14 -1.35 14.42
CA LYS A 22 7.19 -0.47 14.97
C LYS A 22 6.67 0.38 16.12
N PHE A 23 5.40 0.75 16.10
CA PHE A 23 4.73 1.58 17.09
C PHE A 23 3.50 0.87 17.68
N PRO A 24 3.68 -0.10 18.59
CA PRO A 24 2.58 -0.89 19.15
C PRO A 24 1.50 -0.05 19.85
N MET A 25 1.87 1.13 20.35
CA MET A 25 0.92 2.06 20.95
C MET A 25 -0.14 2.54 19.95
N ILE A 26 0.25 2.77 18.70
CA ILE A 26 -0.71 3.15 17.64
C ILE A 26 -1.69 2.01 17.39
N ALA A 27 -1.19 0.77 17.26
CA ALA A 27 -2.03 -0.41 17.08
C ALA A 27 -3.02 -0.59 18.24
N LYS A 28 -2.58 -0.35 19.49
CA LYS A 28 -3.42 -0.43 20.68
C LYS A 28 -4.52 0.64 20.67
N VAL A 29 -4.18 1.88 20.38
CA VAL A 29 -5.15 3.00 20.30
C VAL A 29 -6.19 2.73 19.21
N LEU A 30 -5.78 2.28 18.03
CA LEU A 30 -6.68 1.94 16.94
C LEU A 30 -7.62 0.78 17.30
N ALA A 31 -7.10 -0.22 18.01
CA ALA A 31 -7.92 -1.34 18.49
C ALA A 31 -8.95 -0.91 19.55
N GLU A 32 -8.60 0.02 20.43
CA GLU A 32 -9.51 0.63 21.40
C GLU A 32 -10.60 1.44 20.69
N TRP A 33 -10.24 2.25 19.71
CA TRP A 33 -11.19 3.02 18.90
C TRP A 33 -12.17 2.13 18.12
N LYS A 34 -11.71 0.96 17.67
CA LYS A 34 -12.57 -0.01 17.00
C LYS A 34 -13.60 -0.63 17.96
N LYS A 35 -13.23 -0.84 19.23
CA LYS A 35 -14.11 -1.39 20.26
C LYS A 35 -15.12 -0.37 20.77
N ASP A 36 -14.64 0.83 21.03
CA ASP A 36 -15.44 1.93 21.57
C ASP A 36 -15.34 3.15 20.65
N SER A 37 -16.30 3.24 19.74
CA SER A 37 -16.36 4.36 18.79
C SER A 37 -16.70 5.70 19.48
N THR A 38 -17.13 5.69 20.74
CA THR A 38 -17.39 6.93 21.50
C THR A 38 -16.09 7.64 21.87
N ALA A 39 -14.97 6.89 22.00
CA ALA A 39 -13.66 7.47 22.27
C ALA A 39 -13.15 8.38 21.14
N ILE A 40 -13.69 8.22 19.92
CA ILE A 40 -13.32 9.02 18.75
C ILE A 40 -14.31 10.18 18.52
N ASN A 41 -15.43 10.18 19.25
CA ASN A 41 -16.44 11.22 19.05
C ASN A 41 -15.88 12.58 19.45
N HIS A 42 -16.19 13.59 18.65
CA HIS A 42 -15.85 14.96 18.99
C HIS A 42 -16.46 15.33 20.35
N PRO A 43 -15.78 16.13 21.21
CA PRO A 43 -16.32 16.53 22.51
C PRO A 43 -17.75 17.03 22.47
N LEU A 44 -18.16 17.68 21.38
CA LEU A 44 -19.54 18.13 21.16
C LEU A 44 -20.55 16.97 21.02
N GLU A 45 -20.14 15.80 20.52
CA GLU A 45 -21.01 14.63 20.40
C GLU A 45 -21.22 13.92 21.75
N ASN A 46 -20.25 14.07 22.66
CA ASN A 46 -20.28 13.45 23.99
C ASN A 46 -21.06 14.29 25.03
N ASN A 47 -21.37 15.53 24.72
CA ASN A 47 -22.13 16.43 25.64
C ASN A 47 -23.58 16.57 25.18
N ALA A 48 -24.51 16.12 26.03
CA ALA A 48 -25.94 16.15 25.73
C ALA A 48 -26.49 17.57 25.48
N GLU A 49 -25.95 18.58 26.16
CA GLU A 49 -26.36 19.98 26.01
C GLU A 49 -25.85 20.58 24.69
N LEU A 50 -24.68 20.15 24.25
CA LEU A 50 -24.06 20.63 23.01
C LEU A 50 -24.58 19.92 21.76
N LYS A 51 -25.31 18.79 21.91
CA LYS A 51 -25.93 18.08 20.78
C LYS A 51 -26.85 18.96 19.93
N GLN A 52 -27.50 19.93 20.54
CA GLN A 52 -28.35 20.87 19.80
C GLN A 52 -27.56 21.76 18.85
N ILE A 53 -26.30 22.06 19.18
CA ILE A 53 -25.40 22.84 18.34
C ILE A 53 -25.00 22.01 17.10
N LEU A 54 -24.87 20.67 17.23
CA LEU A 54 -24.57 19.77 16.13
C LEU A 54 -25.68 19.68 15.07
N LEU A 55 -26.90 20.14 15.40
CA LEU A 55 -27.99 20.27 14.43
C LEU A 55 -27.86 21.50 13.54
N GLN A 56 -27.03 22.47 13.93
CA GLN A 56 -26.70 23.61 13.11
C GLN A 56 -25.61 23.22 12.12
N GLU A 57 -25.88 23.35 10.83
CA GLU A 57 -24.91 23.08 9.77
C GLU A 57 -23.91 24.26 9.63
N THR A 58 -23.05 24.42 10.62
CA THR A 58 -21.96 25.40 10.57
C THR A 58 -20.68 24.72 10.03
N PRO A 59 -19.79 25.44 9.33
CA PRO A 59 -18.56 24.86 8.73
C PRO A 59 -17.73 24.06 9.74
N TRP A 60 -17.53 24.56 10.96
CA TRP A 60 -16.74 23.90 11.98
C TRP A 60 -17.41 22.63 12.56
N VAL A 61 -18.75 22.55 12.55
CA VAL A 61 -19.48 21.34 12.91
C VAL A 61 -19.35 20.28 11.82
N ILE A 62 -19.40 20.69 10.56
CA ILE A 62 -19.17 19.82 9.42
C ILE A 62 -17.75 19.25 9.47
N ASP A 63 -16.74 20.06 9.73
CA ASP A 63 -15.35 19.63 9.86
C ASP A 63 -15.17 18.65 11.04
N ALA A 64 -15.78 18.90 12.17
CA ALA A 64 -15.72 18.02 13.33
C ALA A 64 -16.34 16.63 13.03
N LYS A 65 -17.53 16.59 12.40
CA LYS A 65 -18.18 15.35 11.97
C LYS A 65 -17.33 14.58 10.94
N THR A 66 -16.78 15.30 9.96
CA THR A 66 -15.91 14.72 8.93
C THR A 66 -14.67 14.10 9.57
N GLY A 67 -14.02 14.79 10.51
CA GLY A 67 -12.85 14.28 11.24
C GLY A 67 -13.16 12.99 11.99
N THR A 68 -14.28 12.93 12.72
CA THR A 68 -14.73 11.74 13.44
C THR A 68 -14.97 10.56 12.50
N VAL A 69 -15.62 10.77 11.34
CA VAL A 69 -15.88 9.73 10.34
C VAL A 69 -14.56 9.19 9.79
N LEU A 70 -13.64 10.08 9.44
CA LEU A 70 -12.32 9.69 8.92
C LEU A 70 -11.51 8.87 9.93
N LEU A 71 -11.54 9.23 11.21
CA LEU A 71 -10.84 8.48 12.25
C LEU A 71 -11.45 7.10 12.48
N LYS A 72 -12.77 6.98 12.44
CA LYS A 72 -13.49 5.68 12.52
C LYS A 72 -13.13 4.79 11.33
N GLU A 73 -13.12 5.36 10.15
CA GLU A 73 -12.72 4.63 8.93
C GLU A 73 -11.27 4.19 9.00
N LEU A 74 -10.35 5.05 9.44
CA LEU A 74 -8.96 4.72 9.66
C LEU A 74 -8.79 3.56 10.64
N ALA A 75 -9.47 3.60 11.79
CA ALA A 75 -9.42 2.54 12.80
C ALA A 75 -9.91 1.19 12.23
N ASN A 76 -10.94 1.21 11.39
CA ASN A 76 -11.45 0.01 10.73
C ASN A 76 -10.49 -0.54 9.66
N GLN A 77 -9.86 0.34 8.89
CA GLN A 77 -8.94 -0.05 7.81
C GLN A 77 -7.57 -0.52 8.33
N MET A 78 -7.10 0.00 9.45
CA MET A 78 -5.80 -0.33 10.02
C MET A 78 -5.82 -1.53 10.98
N ASP A 79 -6.63 -2.55 10.66
CA ASP A 79 -6.62 -3.82 11.36
C ASP A 79 -5.56 -4.77 10.77
N ILE A 80 -4.61 -5.22 11.60
CA ILE A 80 -3.46 -6.01 11.15
C ILE A 80 -3.88 -7.28 10.40
N GLN A 81 -4.90 -7.99 10.90
CA GLN A 81 -5.36 -9.23 10.26
C GLN A 81 -6.00 -8.96 8.89
N SER A 82 -6.84 -7.92 8.81
CA SER A 82 -7.48 -7.50 7.57
C SER A 82 -6.47 -7.03 6.55
N ILE A 83 -5.50 -6.19 6.95
CA ILE A 83 -4.42 -5.72 6.07
C ILE A 83 -3.58 -6.90 5.57
N THR A 84 -3.23 -7.84 6.44
CA THR A 84 -2.43 -9.02 6.05
C THR A 84 -3.16 -9.86 5.01
N LYS A 85 -4.44 -10.17 5.24
CA LYS A 85 -5.26 -10.93 4.30
C LYS A 85 -5.43 -10.23 2.96
N GLU A 86 -5.69 -8.92 3.00
CA GLU A 86 -5.80 -8.11 1.79
C GLU A 86 -4.48 -8.09 1.02
N ASN A 87 -3.36 -7.95 1.71
CA ASN A 87 -2.03 -7.94 1.10
C ASN A 87 -1.71 -9.27 0.39
N GLU A 88 -2.09 -10.41 0.97
CA GLU A 88 -1.95 -11.71 0.32
C GLU A 88 -2.74 -11.79 -0.99
N SER A 89 -3.96 -11.27 -1.00
CA SER A 89 -4.80 -11.22 -2.21
C SER A 89 -4.15 -10.34 -3.30
N TRP A 90 -3.61 -9.18 -2.92
CA TRP A 90 -2.92 -8.29 -3.87
C TRP A 90 -1.62 -8.90 -4.41
N LEU A 91 -0.87 -9.62 -3.58
CA LEU A 91 0.33 -10.33 -4.01
C LEU A 91 0.00 -11.40 -5.06
N LEU A 92 -1.07 -12.19 -4.85
CA LEU A 92 -1.55 -13.16 -5.83
C LEU A 92 -1.91 -12.51 -7.17
N GLN A 93 -2.52 -11.35 -7.14
CA GLN A 93 -2.87 -10.62 -8.36
C GLN A 93 -1.63 -10.05 -9.05
N LEU A 94 -0.64 -9.58 -8.30
CA LEU A 94 0.63 -9.09 -8.86
C LEU A 94 1.41 -10.21 -9.54
N GLU A 95 1.44 -11.41 -8.94
CA GLU A 95 2.08 -12.59 -9.52
C GLU A 95 1.55 -12.92 -10.92
N LYS A 96 0.21 -12.77 -11.12
CA LYS A 96 -0.43 -13.02 -12.42
C LYS A 96 -0.06 -12.02 -13.51
N LEU A 97 0.45 -10.84 -13.12
CA LEU A 97 0.87 -9.80 -14.05
C LEU A 97 2.32 -9.94 -14.50
N GLN A 98 3.10 -10.84 -13.87
CA GLN A 98 4.45 -11.12 -14.30
C GLN A 98 4.44 -12.04 -15.52
N LEU A 99 5.08 -11.59 -16.59
CA LEU A 99 5.22 -12.33 -17.84
C LEU A 99 6.35 -13.36 -17.76
N PRO A 100 6.39 -14.32 -18.68
CA PRO A 100 7.43 -15.37 -18.72
C PRO A 100 8.86 -14.82 -18.82
N ASP A 101 9.05 -13.65 -19.46
CA ASP A 101 10.33 -12.95 -19.58
C ASP A 101 10.77 -12.23 -18.30
N GLY A 102 9.93 -12.27 -17.25
CA GLY A 102 10.17 -11.64 -15.97
C GLY A 102 9.69 -10.20 -15.85
N SER A 103 9.26 -9.56 -16.92
CA SER A 103 8.67 -8.24 -16.90
C SER A 103 7.28 -8.24 -16.29
N PHE A 104 6.78 -7.05 -15.96
CA PHE A 104 5.36 -6.85 -15.59
C PHE A 104 4.64 -6.13 -16.72
N SER A 105 3.37 -6.48 -16.92
CA SER A 105 2.46 -5.79 -17.82
C SER A 105 1.60 -4.77 -17.07
N TRP A 106 1.04 -3.79 -17.79
CA TRP A 106 0.06 -2.85 -17.22
C TRP A 106 -1.21 -3.54 -16.72
N PHE A 107 -1.69 -4.53 -17.49
CA PHE A 107 -2.91 -5.28 -17.23
C PHE A 107 -2.68 -6.76 -17.57
N GLU A 108 -3.51 -7.62 -17.02
CA GLU A 108 -3.51 -9.04 -17.32
C GLU A 108 -3.65 -9.28 -18.84
N GLY A 109 -2.78 -10.11 -19.41
CA GLY A 109 -2.69 -10.34 -20.84
C GLY A 109 -2.05 -9.19 -21.66
N GLY A 110 -1.54 -8.16 -20.98
CA GLY A 110 -0.85 -7.05 -21.64
C GLY A 110 0.57 -7.41 -22.09
N ARG A 111 1.22 -6.44 -22.74
CA ARG A 111 2.61 -6.57 -23.20
C ARG A 111 3.58 -6.26 -22.07
N SER A 112 4.81 -6.75 -22.22
CA SER A 112 5.97 -6.38 -21.40
C SER A 112 6.14 -4.85 -21.32
N ASP A 113 6.36 -4.34 -20.12
CA ASP A 113 6.56 -2.92 -19.88
C ASP A 113 7.72 -2.70 -18.89
N GLU A 114 8.76 -2.05 -19.40
CA GLU A 114 9.98 -1.80 -18.65
C GLU A 114 9.76 -0.79 -17.52
N TYR A 115 8.96 0.25 -17.75
CA TYR A 115 8.65 1.25 -16.74
C TYR A 115 7.92 0.64 -15.55
N ILE A 116 6.91 -0.19 -15.81
CA ILE A 116 6.16 -0.89 -14.76
C ILE A 116 7.07 -1.82 -13.97
N THR A 117 7.92 -2.57 -14.67
CA THR A 117 8.86 -3.50 -14.04
C THR A 117 9.83 -2.76 -13.11
N ARG A 118 10.44 -1.68 -13.58
CA ARG A 118 11.34 -0.84 -12.78
C ARG A 118 10.63 -0.16 -11.62
N TYR A 119 9.39 0.30 -11.81
CA TYR A 119 8.57 0.90 -10.76
C TYR A 119 8.36 -0.07 -9.60
N ILE A 120 7.95 -1.30 -9.90
CA ILE A 120 7.72 -2.37 -8.90
C ILE A 120 9.03 -2.74 -8.19
N LEU A 121 10.12 -2.96 -8.95
CA LEU A 121 11.44 -3.27 -8.38
C LEU A 121 11.93 -2.19 -7.42
N THR A 122 11.81 -0.93 -7.84
CA THR A 122 12.22 0.23 -7.02
C THR A 122 11.41 0.31 -5.74
N GLY A 123 10.10 0.12 -5.82
CA GLY A 123 9.22 0.14 -4.65
C GLY A 123 9.53 -0.98 -3.67
N ILE A 124 9.74 -2.22 -4.15
CA ILE A 124 10.14 -3.34 -3.30
C ILE A 124 11.51 -3.09 -2.66
N GLY A 125 12.46 -2.54 -3.42
CA GLY A 125 13.77 -2.16 -2.88
C GLY A 125 13.67 -1.14 -1.74
N LYS A 126 12.80 -0.13 -1.86
CA LYS A 126 12.52 0.84 -0.80
C LYS A 126 11.93 0.19 0.45
N LEU A 127 10.92 -0.67 0.28
CA LEU A 127 10.29 -1.40 1.39
C LEU A 127 11.28 -2.31 2.11
N LYS A 128 12.15 -2.99 1.35
CA LYS A 128 13.21 -3.84 1.92
C LYS A 128 14.21 -3.02 2.73
N ARG A 129 14.64 -1.86 2.21
CA ARG A 129 15.61 -0.98 2.88
C ARG A 129 15.12 -0.48 4.23
N ILE A 130 13.83 -0.21 4.39
CA ILE A 130 13.25 0.25 5.66
C ILE A 130 12.82 -0.90 6.58
N GLY A 131 12.98 -2.17 6.16
CA GLY A 131 12.58 -3.34 6.94
C GLY A 131 11.06 -3.60 6.96
N ALA A 132 10.31 -3.08 5.99
CA ALA A 132 8.85 -3.26 5.92
C ALA A 132 8.43 -4.62 5.32
N ILE A 133 9.37 -5.44 4.84
CA ILE A 133 9.10 -6.75 4.25
C ILE A 133 9.44 -7.82 5.28
N ASN A 134 8.43 -8.52 5.78
CA ASN A 134 8.63 -9.66 6.68
C ASN A 134 9.15 -10.90 5.91
N PRO A 135 9.71 -11.93 6.61
CA PRO A 135 10.27 -13.11 5.96
C PRO A 135 9.31 -13.86 5.04
N ALA A 136 8.03 -13.96 5.40
CA ALA A 136 7.01 -14.66 4.60
C ALA A 136 6.76 -13.94 3.27
N VAL A 137 6.56 -12.62 3.30
CA VAL A 137 6.41 -11.78 2.10
C VAL A 137 7.69 -11.79 1.28
N SER A 138 8.87 -11.75 1.92
CA SER A 138 10.17 -11.82 1.24
C SER A 138 10.35 -13.12 0.47
N ALA A 139 10.03 -14.25 1.08
CA ALA A 139 10.10 -15.55 0.42
C ALA A 139 9.22 -15.61 -0.83
N ARG A 140 8.04 -15.01 -0.77
CA ARG A 140 7.08 -14.97 -1.86
C ARG A 140 7.49 -14.02 -2.99
N LEU A 141 8.03 -12.86 -2.66
CA LEU A 141 8.51 -11.88 -3.65
C LEU A 141 9.81 -12.30 -4.33
N ARG A 142 10.63 -13.13 -3.69
CA ARG A 142 11.96 -13.52 -4.19
C ARG A 142 11.97 -14.08 -5.62
N PRO A 143 11.14 -15.05 -6.01
CA PRO A 143 11.14 -15.57 -7.37
C PRO A 143 10.72 -14.52 -8.41
N LEU A 144 9.79 -13.63 -8.05
CA LEU A 144 9.36 -12.53 -8.92
C LEU A 144 10.50 -11.54 -9.15
N LEU A 145 11.22 -11.19 -8.07
CA LEU A 145 12.35 -10.25 -8.13
C LEU A 145 13.50 -10.79 -8.97
N ILE A 146 13.84 -12.07 -8.85
CA ILE A 146 14.93 -12.68 -9.62
C ILE A 146 14.66 -12.54 -11.13
N LYS A 147 13.45 -12.88 -11.57
CA LYS A 147 13.06 -12.77 -12.98
C LYS A 147 13.00 -11.32 -13.45
N ALA A 148 12.42 -10.41 -12.65
CA ALA A 148 12.30 -9.01 -13.00
C ALA A 148 13.66 -8.29 -13.07
N LEU A 149 14.61 -8.65 -12.20
CA LEU A 149 15.98 -8.14 -12.24
C LEU A 149 16.70 -8.61 -13.51
N ALA A 150 16.61 -9.91 -13.87
CA ALA A 150 17.20 -10.43 -15.08
C ALA A 150 16.67 -9.70 -16.33
N PHE A 151 15.35 -9.52 -16.42
CA PHE A 151 14.72 -8.73 -17.49
C PHE A 151 15.28 -7.30 -17.57
N THR A 152 15.42 -6.64 -16.42
CA THR A 152 15.89 -5.25 -16.36
C THR A 152 17.36 -5.16 -16.76
N ASP A 153 18.19 -6.11 -16.33
CA ASP A 153 19.62 -6.17 -16.72
C ASP A 153 19.77 -6.37 -18.22
N ASP A 154 18.99 -7.26 -18.82
CA ASP A 154 19.00 -7.48 -20.29
C ASP A 154 18.58 -6.22 -21.05
N ALA A 155 17.54 -5.52 -20.58
CA ALA A 155 17.10 -4.26 -21.17
C ALA A 155 18.18 -3.18 -21.11
N ILE A 156 18.85 -3.02 -19.97
CA ILE A 156 19.96 -2.07 -19.81
C ILE A 156 21.13 -2.41 -20.74
N GLN A 157 21.50 -3.68 -20.85
CA GLN A 157 22.56 -4.12 -21.74
C GLN A 157 22.24 -3.86 -23.23
N TYR A 158 20.98 -4.09 -23.60
CA TYR A 158 20.51 -3.79 -24.96
C TYR A 158 20.62 -2.30 -25.27
N GLU A 159 20.13 -1.42 -24.43
CA GLU A 159 20.21 0.03 -24.61
C GLU A 159 21.67 0.52 -24.64
N TYR A 160 22.54 -0.02 -23.80
CA TYR A 160 23.95 0.32 -23.77
C TYR A 160 24.66 -0.07 -25.10
N LYS A 161 24.39 -1.27 -25.62
CA LYS A 161 24.94 -1.71 -26.92
C LYS A 161 24.47 -0.83 -28.07
N LYS A 162 23.16 -0.50 -28.08
CA LYS A 162 22.56 0.37 -29.10
C LYS A 162 23.16 1.78 -29.06
N SER A 163 23.39 2.35 -27.90
CA SER A 163 23.99 3.69 -27.77
C SER A 163 25.43 3.75 -28.29
N LYS A 164 26.21 2.68 -28.12
CA LYS A 164 27.58 2.57 -28.71
C LYS A 164 27.58 2.47 -30.22
N THR A 165 26.58 1.82 -30.81
CA THR A 165 26.50 1.66 -32.27
C THR A 165 26.15 2.95 -33.01
N ILE A 166 25.48 3.90 -32.31
CA ILE A 166 25.09 5.20 -32.88
C ILE A 166 26.26 6.22 -32.86
N GLN A 167 27.33 5.96 -32.10
CA GLN A 167 28.48 6.86 -31.95
C GLN A 167 29.62 6.57 -32.95
N ILE A 168 29.44 5.67 -33.91
CA ILE A 168 30.36 5.37 -35.04
C ILE A 168 29.71 5.86 -36.33
#